data_f5b88eaa6f6ca413977ba44c2909e354
#
_entry.id   f5b88eaa6f6ca413977ba44c2909e354
#
_cell.length_a   1.000
_cell.length_b   1.000
_cell.length_c   1.000
_cell.angle_alpha   90.00
_cell.angle_beta   90.00
_cell.angle_gamma   90.00
#
_symmetry.space_group_name_H-M   'P 1'
#
loop_
_entity.id
_entity.type
_entity.pdbx_description
1 polymer ?
#
loop_
_entity_poly.entity_id
_entity_poly.type
_entity_poly.pdbx_seq_one_letter_code
_entity_poly.pdbx_strand_id
1 'polypeptide(L)'
;PNLRYAGLIYGNIIYQKSPVVMEMLSRKMGNEAFQRAIREYLSDYAYGNADWDDLVDIFDKYYNADGESIKEWSEYWIYGKGMPVVKLENGKLIGEEESHQKVLTDTLEGYVIPAADGSFYGYLQLDGQTSEYILENLYKIADSLSVIKGVSSELVRESLLITLYENWLRGNLSSVKFLNALLGWLG
;
A
#
# COMPACT_ATOMS: atom_id res chain seq x y z
N PRO A 1 -20.35 -9.76 14.65
CA PRO A 1 -20.75 -9.07 13.40
C PRO A 1 -22.01 -9.76 12.85
N ASN A 2 -23.00 -8.99 12.44
CA ASN A 2 -24.24 -9.55 11.91
C ASN A 2 -24.10 -9.74 10.39
N LEU A 3 -24.28 -10.93 9.89
CA LEU A 3 -24.24 -11.30 8.46
C LEU A 3 -25.11 -10.37 7.59
N ARG A 4 -26.17 -9.80 8.18
CA ARG A 4 -27.06 -8.83 7.53
C ARG A 4 -26.31 -7.62 6.92
N TYR A 5 -25.18 -7.23 7.52
CA TYR A 5 -24.39 -6.08 7.06
C TYR A 5 -23.17 -6.47 6.23
N ALA A 6 -22.93 -7.76 5.99
CA ALA A 6 -21.80 -8.23 5.20
C ALA A 6 -21.80 -7.62 3.78
N GLY A 7 -22.98 -7.47 3.18
CA GLY A 7 -23.13 -6.86 1.85
C GLY A 7 -22.64 -5.42 1.76
N LEU A 8 -22.68 -4.65 2.85
CA LEU A 8 -22.25 -3.24 2.86
C LEU A 8 -20.71 -3.07 2.80
N ILE A 9 -19.97 -4.07 3.27
CA ILE A 9 -18.51 -4.06 3.30
C ILE A 9 -17.89 -4.93 2.21
N TYR A 10 -18.69 -5.73 1.52
CA TYR A 10 -18.26 -6.67 0.50
C TYR A 10 -17.41 -6.00 -0.58
N GLY A 11 -17.88 -4.89 -1.14
CA GLY A 11 -17.17 -4.14 -2.17
C GLY A 11 -15.79 -3.68 -1.71
N ASN A 12 -15.70 -3.07 -0.53
CA ASN A 12 -14.45 -2.52 -0.01
C ASN A 12 -13.44 -3.62 0.36
N ILE A 13 -13.90 -4.75 0.90
CA ILE A 13 -13.02 -5.84 1.29
C ILE A 13 -12.58 -6.64 0.06
N ILE A 14 -13.53 -7.11 -0.75
CA ILE A 14 -13.25 -8.04 -1.84
C ILE A 14 -12.58 -7.35 -3.03
N TYR A 15 -13.01 -6.15 -3.39
CA TYR A 15 -12.54 -5.49 -4.62
C TYR A 15 -11.48 -4.40 -4.38
N GLN A 16 -11.32 -3.91 -3.16
CA GLN A 16 -10.33 -2.88 -2.85
C GLN A 16 -9.19 -3.40 -1.96
N LYS A 17 -9.49 -3.98 -0.80
CA LYS A 17 -8.45 -4.48 0.10
C LYS A 17 -7.80 -5.78 -0.40
N SER A 18 -8.59 -6.77 -0.80
CA SER A 18 -8.05 -8.10 -1.14
C SER A 18 -7.03 -8.10 -2.28
N PRO A 19 -7.23 -7.39 -3.42
CA PRO A 19 -6.22 -7.35 -4.46
C PRO A 19 -4.89 -6.79 -3.99
N VAL A 20 -4.93 -5.72 -3.18
CA VAL A 20 -3.71 -5.10 -2.62
C VAL A 20 -2.99 -6.07 -1.67
N VAL A 21 -3.74 -6.72 -0.77
CA VAL A 21 -3.19 -7.70 0.18
C VAL A 21 -2.58 -8.89 -0.56
N MET A 22 -3.22 -9.41 -1.60
CA MET A 22 -2.68 -10.51 -2.42
C MET A 22 -1.43 -10.10 -3.19
N GLU A 23 -1.39 -8.88 -3.71
CA GLU A 23 -0.18 -8.33 -4.34
C GLU A 23 0.98 -8.21 -3.36
N MET A 24 0.72 -7.71 -2.15
CA MET A 24 1.73 -7.63 -1.08
C MET A 24 2.24 -9.02 -0.69
N LEU A 25 1.36 -10.00 -0.58
CA LEU A 25 1.71 -11.39 -0.29
C LEU A 25 2.57 -12.00 -1.39
N SER A 26 2.19 -11.79 -2.65
CA SER A 26 2.98 -12.22 -3.80
C SER A 26 4.40 -11.62 -3.80
N ARG A 27 4.52 -10.34 -3.49
CA ARG A 27 5.82 -9.66 -3.35
C ARG A 27 6.64 -10.19 -2.17
N LYS A 28 6.00 -10.43 -1.01
CA LYS A 28 6.64 -10.99 0.19
C LYS A 28 7.22 -12.38 -0.08
N MET A 29 6.46 -13.25 -0.74
CA MET A 29 6.87 -14.62 -1.05
C MET A 29 7.84 -14.72 -2.23
N GLY A 30 7.77 -13.77 -3.16
CA GLY A 30 8.38 -13.87 -4.48
C GLY A 30 7.55 -14.73 -5.45
N ASN A 31 7.64 -14.39 -6.74
CA ASN A 31 6.76 -14.96 -7.77
C ASN A 31 6.81 -16.50 -7.84
N GLU A 32 7.98 -17.10 -7.72
CA GLU A 32 8.14 -18.56 -7.86
C GLU A 32 7.47 -19.31 -6.70
N ALA A 33 7.74 -18.91 -5.46
CA ALA A 33 7.14 -19.53 -4.28
C ALA A 33 5.63 -19.34 -4.26
N PHE A 34 5.16 -18.12 -4.56
CA PHE A 34 3.73 -17.82 -4.65
C PHE A 34 3.01 -18.68 -5.70
N GLN A 35 3.56 -18.79 -6.93
CA GLN A 35 2.97 -19.62 -7.98
C GLN A 35 2.93 -21.12 -7.60
N ARG A 36 3.98 -21.62 -6.96
CA ARG A 36 4.01 -23.01 -6.50
C ARG A 36 2.94 -23.29 -5.46
N ALA A 37 2.81 -22.41 -4.48
CA ALA A 37 1.78 -22.49 -3.45
C ALA A 37 0.36 -22.45 -4.03
N ILE A 38 0.07 -21.52 -4.94
CA ILE A 38 -1.22 -21.45 -5.62
C ILE A 38 -1.52 -22.72 -6.43
N ARG A 39 -0.54 -23.29 -7.11
CA ARG A 39 -0.75 -24.56 -7.85
C ARG A 39 -1.09 -25.72 -6.93
N GLU A 40 -0.40 -25.85 -5.79
CA GLU A 40 -0.73 -26.86 -4.78
C GLU A 40 -2.13 -26.65 -4.24
N TYR A 41 -2.48 -25.42 -3.83
CA TYR A 41 -3.81 -25.10 -3.34
C TYR A 41 -4.92 -25.48 -4.34
N LEU A 42 -4.78 -25.09 -5.62
CA LEU A 42 -5.76 -25.42 -6.65
C LEU A 42 -5.85 -26.93 -6.94
N SER A 43 -4.77 -27.67 -6.76
CA SER A 43 -4.74 -29.13 -6.92
C SER A 43 -5.43 -29.82 -5.75
N ASP A 44 -5.07 -29.46 -4.54
CA ASP A 44 -5.49 -30.17 -3.32
C ASP A 44 -6.96 -29.93 -2.99
N TYR A 45 -7.46 -28.72 -3.32
CA TYR A 45 -8.85 -28.33 -3.09
C TYR A 45 -9.71 -28.33 -4.37
N ALA A 46 -9.24 -28.98 -5.43
CA ALA A 46 -10.00 -29.10 -6.67
C ALA A 46 -11.38 -29.74 -6.41
N TYR A 47 -12.46 -29.01 -6.80
CA TYR A 47 -13.86 -29.41 -6.57
C TYR A 47 -14.26 -29.57 -5.09
N GLY A 48 -13.39 -29.13 -4.16
CA GLY A 48 -13.63 -29.11 -2.72
C GLY A 48 -13.92 -27.71 -2.19
N ASN A 49 -14.01 -27.61 -0.89
CA ASN A 49 -14.08 -26.33 -0.18
C ASN A 49 -12.76 -26.11 0.56
N ALA A 50 -12.31 -24.88 0.60
CA ALA A 50 -11.17 -24.42 1.40
C ALA A 50 -11.52 -23.12 2.07
N ASP A 51 -10.87 -22.85 3.17
CA ASP A 51 -10.91 -21.56 3.84
C ASP A 51 -9.57 -20.80 3.71
N TRP A 52 -9.49 -19.66 4.38
CA TRP A 52 -8.28 -18.84 4.33
C TRP A 52 -7.09 -19.50 5.01
N ASP A 53 -7.32 -20.21 6.09
CA ASP A 53 -6.26 -20.86 6.88
C ASP A 53 -5.62 -22.03 6.11
N ASP A 54 -6.41 -22.78 5.33
CA ASP A 54 -5.92 -23.79 4.41
C ASP A 54 -4.93 -23.20 3.38
N LEU A 55 -5.27 -22.02 2.84
CA LEU A 55 -4.40 -21.32 1.88
C LEU A 55 -3.13 -20.81 2.55
N VAL A 56 -3.24 -20.26 3.75
CA VAL A 56 -2.09 -19.75 4.53
C VAL A 56 -1.13 -20.87 4.89
N ASP A 57 -1.61 -22.04 5.28
CA ASP A 57 -0.78 -23.21 5.59
C ASP A 57 0.07 -23.65 4.38
N ILE A 58 -0.51 -23.61 3.17
CA ILE A 58 0.22 -23.90 1.94
C ILE A 58 1.23 -22.79 1.64
N PHE A 59 0.88 -21.52 1.79
CA PHE A 59 1.82 -20.42 1.57
C PHE A 59 3.01 -20.50 2.53
N ASP A 60 2.76 -20.75 3.81
CA ASP A 60 3.81 -20.85 4.83
C ASP A 60 4.80 -22.00 4.55
N LYS A 61 4.32 -23.11 3.98
CA LYS A 61 5.16 -24.24 3.53
C LYS A 61 6.17 -23.83 2.44
N TYR A 62 5.81 -22.90 1.56
CA TYR A 62 6.66 -22.43 0.46
C TYR A 62 7.46 -21.17 0.79
N TYR A 63 7.18 -20.55 1.93
CA TYR A 63 7.87 -19.34 2.38
C TYR A 63 9.02 -19.70 3.32
N ASN A 64 10.26 -19.46 2.89
CA ASN A 64 11.48 -19.84 3.61
C ASN A 64 12.36 -18.63 3.95
N ALA A 65 11.77 -17.45 4.16
CA ALA A 65 12.55 -16.29 4.58
C ALA A 65 12.65 -16.20 6.11
N ASP A 66 13.76 -15.65 6.60
CA ASP A 66 13.91 -15.32 8.01
C ASP A 66 12.94 -14.21 8.41
N GLY A 67 12.36 -14.31 9.60
CA GLY A 67 11.48 -13.29 10.17
C GLY A 67 10.02 -13.72 10.26
N GLU A 68 9.10 -12.80 9.99
CA GLU A 68 7.65 -13.01 10.10
C GLU A 68 7.14 -14.11 9.15
N SER A 69 6.47 -15.13 9.69
CA SER A 69 5.80 -16.17 8.92
C SER A 69 4.59 -15.62 8.14
N ILE A 70 4.09 -16.39 7.16
CA ILE A 70 2.85 -16.01 6.45
C ILE A 70 1.64 -16.06 7.39
N LYS A 71 1.66 -16.92 8.40
CA LYS A 71 0.61 -16.95 9.45
C LYS A 71 0.56 -15.66 10.25
N GLU A 72 1.71 -15.19 10.77
CA GLU A 72 1.80 -13.94 11.52
C GLU A 72 1.41 -12.73 10.66
N TRP A 73 1.87 -12.70 9.42
CA TRP A 73 1.50 -11.69 8.44
C TRP A 73 -0.02 -11.69 8.17
N SER A 74 -0.64 -12.88 8.08
CA SER A 74 -2.08 -13.04 7.89
C SER A 74 -2.89 -12.55 9.08
N GLU A 75 -2.44 -12.80 10.31
CA GLU A 75 -3.10 -12.28 11.52
C GLU A 75 -3.20 -10.76 11.49
N TYR A 76 -2.15 -10.08 11.05
CA TYR A 76 -2.17 -8.63 10.91
C TYR A 76 -3.09 -8.15 9.78
N TRP A 77 -2.94 -8.70 8.57
CA TRP A 77 -3.57 -8.15 7.38
C TRP A 77 -5.01 -8.61 7.15
N ILE A 78 -5.36 -9.81 7.56
CA ILE A 78 -6.68 -10.41 7.33
C ILE A 78 -7.57 -10.27 8.57
N TYR A 79 -7.05 -10.61 9.75
CA TYR A 79 -7.83 -10.60 10.99
C TYR A 79 -7.66 -9.30 11.78
N GLY A 80 -6.56 -8.58 11.57
CA GLY A 80 -6.29 -7.30 12.22
C GLY A 80 -7.29 -6.21 11.85
N LYS A 81 -7.47 -5.26 12.75
CA LYS A 81 -8.37 -4.11 12.58
C LYS A 81 -7.57 -2.84 12.38
N GLY A 82 -8.12 -1.94 11.58
CA GLY A 82 -7.52 -0.65 11.33
C GLY A 82 -6.74 -0.59 10.03
N MET A 83 -5.92 0.43 9.93
CA MET A 83 -5.07 0.71 8.78
C MET A 83 -3.69 1.12 9.31
N PRO A 84 -2.59 0.61 8.76
CA PRO A 84 -1.25 1.01 9.19
C PRO A 84 -1.04 2.51 8.97
N VAL A 85 -0.28 3.09 9.89
CA VAL A 85 0.10 4.52 9.83
C VAL A 85 1.62 4.58 9.82
N VAL A 86 2.17 5.11 8.75
CA VAL A 86 3.60 5.41 8.64
C VAL A 86 3.77 6.92 8.53
N LYS A 87 4.74 7.49 9.26
CA LYS A 87 5.00 8.92 9.27
C LYS A 87 6.34 9.21 8.64
N LEU A 88 6.39 10.27 7.85
CA LEU A 88 7.64 10.87 7.41
C LEU A 88 7.99 12.03 8.35
N GLU A 89 9.10 11.92 9.05
CA GLU A 89 9.61 12.96 9.95
C GLU A 89 11.09 13.20 9.69
N ASN A 90 11.46 14.42 9.32
CA ASN A 90 12.84 14.79 9.01
C ASN A 90 13.54 13.84 8.02
N GLY A 91 12.83 13.42 6.96
CA GLY A 91 13.34 12.52 5.94
C GLY A 91 13.46 11.06 6.36
N LYS A 92 12.88 10.66 7.48
CA LYS A 92 12.87 9.28 7.98
C LYS A 92 11.44 8.76 8.14
N LEU A 93 11.23 7.49 7.80
CA LEU A 93 9.97 6.80 8.06
C LEU A 93 9.94 6.29 9.50
N ILE A 94 8.78 6.47 10.14
CA ILE A 94 8.49 6.01 11.51
C ILE A 94 7.22 5.17 11.45
N GLY A 95 7.21 4.00 12.10
CA GLY A 95 6.08 3.05 12.09
C GLY A 95 6.06 2.12 10.87
N GLU A 96 7.16 2.04 10.11
CA GLU A 96 7.25 1.14 8.96
C GLU A 96 7.27 -0.33 9.39
N GLU A 97 8.02 -0.67 10.43
CA GLU A 97 8.11 -2.04 10.95
C GLU A 97 6.74 -2.54 11.45
N GLU A 98 6.03 -1.71 12.20
CA GLU A 98 4.69 -2.02 12.71
C GLU A 98 3.61 -2.08 11.61
N SER A 99 3.92 -1.59 10.41
CA SER A 99 3.01 -1.66 9.26
C SER A 99 3.04 -3.00 8.53
N HIS A 100 3.99 -3.88 8.86
CA HIS A 100 4.20 -5.18 8.20
C HIS A 100 4.36 -5.09 6.67
N GLN A 101 4.81 -3.92 6.17
CA GLN A 101 5.12 -3.69 4.76
C GLN A 101 6.27 -2.70 4.64
N LYS A 102 7.02 -2.83 3.55
CA LYS A 102 8.11 -1.90 3.25
C LYS A 102 7.57 -0.73 2.42
N VAL A 103 7.84 0.49 2.88
CA VAL A 103 7.55 1.71 2.13
C VAL A 103 8.74 2.05 1.24
N LEU A 104 8.57 1.97 -0.07
CA LEU A 104 9.62 2.40 -1.00
C LEU A 104 9.72 3.93 -1.01
N THR A 105 10.95 4.43 -0.93
CA THR A 105 11.24 5.86 -0.93
C THR A 105 12.17 6.25 -2.05
N ASP A 106 12.00 7.45 -2.57
CA ASP A 106 12.91 8.11 -3.50
C ASP A 106 13.37 9.43 -2.92
N THR A 107 14.47 9.96 -3.41
CA THR A 107 14.96 11.28 -3.00
C THR A 107 15.07 12.17 -4.22
N LEU A 108 14.36 13.29 -4.20
CA LEU A 108 14.42 14.32 -5.23
C LEU A 108 14.70 15.67 -4.57
N GLU A 109 15.74 16.36 -5.05
CA GLU A 109 16.12 17.71 -4.58
C GLU A 109 16.25 17.80 -3.03
N GLY A 110 16.65 16.71 -2.37
CA GLY A 110 16.79 16.62 -0.91
C GLY A 110 15.54 16.25 -0.15
N TYR A 111 14.39 16.07 -0.82
CA TYR A 111 13.14 15.61 -0.22
C TYR A 111 12.98 14.10 -0.40
N VAL A 112 12.54 13.42 0.66
CA VAL A 112 12.19 12.00 0.61
C VAL A 112 10.74 11.88 0.15
N ILE A 113 10.51 11.23 -0.99
CA ILE A 113 9.19 11.00 -1.57
C ILE A 113 8.81 9.54 -1.33
N PRO A 114 7.94 9.26 -0.36
CA PRO A 114 7.57 7.88 -0.05
C PRO A 114 6.41 7.39 -0.92
N ALA A 115 6.42 6.09 -1.21
CA ALA A 115 5.35 5.33 -1.87
C ALA A 115 4.84 5.93 -3.20
N ALA A 116 5.71 6.60 -3.94
CA ALA A 116 5.36 7.22 -5.23
C ALA A 116 4.95 6.19 -6.32
N ASP A 117 5.26 4.92 -6.12
CA ASP A 117 4.90 3.81 -6.99
C ASP A 117 3.51 3.20 -6.69
N GLY A 118 2.78 3.75 -5.73
CA GLY A 118 1.46 3.25 -5.32
C GLY A 118 1.47 1.91 -4.57
N SER A 119 2.64 1.43 -4.16
CA SER A 119 2.78 0.09 -3.53
C SER A 119 2.40 0.04 -2.05
N PHE A 120 2.22 1.18 -1.39
CA PHE A 120 1.87 1.24 0.03
C PHE A 120 0.36 1.24 0.25
N TYR A 121 -0.11 0.38 1.15
CA TYR A 121 -1.48 0.36 1.63
C TYR A 121 -1.55 0.83 3.09
N GLY A 122 -2.04 2.03 3.31
CA GLY A 122 -2.12 2.60 4.65
C GLY A 122 -2.24 4.12 4.62
N TYR A 123 -2.16 4.73 5.78
CA TYR A 123 -2.04 6.17 5.90
C TYR A 123 -0.57 6.58 6.01
N LEU A 124 -0.11 7.32 5.03
CA LEU A 124 1.22 7.90 5.00
C LEU A 124 1.15 9.36 5.40
N GLN A 125 1.53 9.66 6.64
CA GLN A 125 1.59 11.02 7.15
C GLN A 125 2.88 11.70 6.68
N LEU A 126 2.75 12.69 5.82
CA LEU A 126 3.88 13.49 5.36
C LEU A 126 4.23 14.59 6.37
N ASP A 127 5.49 14.97 6.43
CA ASP A 127 5.88 16.23 7.08
C ASP A 127 5.47 17.45 6.23
N GLY A 128 5.46 18.63 6.85
CA GLY A 128 4.99 19.84 6.19
C GLY A 128 5.85 20.25 4.99
N GLN A 129 7.17 20.04 5.06
CA GLN A 129 8.09 20.43 3.99
C GLN A 129 7.91 19.54 2.76
N THR A 130 7.82 18.23 2.96
CA THR A 130 7.58 17.28 1.87
C THR A 130 6.20 17.48 1.25
N SER A 131 5.17 17.73 2.07
CA SER A 131 3.82 18.03 1.56
C SER A 131 3.80 19.26 0.66
N GLU A 132 4.46 20.35 1.08
CA GLU A 132 4.57 21.59 0.28
C GLU A 132 5.37 21.35 -1.00
N TYR A 133 6.49 20.67 -0.91
CA TYR A 133 7.29 20.32 -2.10
C TYR A 133 6.50 19.52 -3.14
N ILE A 134 5.74 18.51 -2.70
CA ILE A 134 4.89 17.71 -3.61
C ILE A 134 3.79 18.58 -4.23
N LEU A 135 3.11 19.43 -3.44
CA LEU A 135 2.07 20.33 -3.94
C LEU A 135 2.58 21.25 -5.05
N GLU A 136 3.77 21.81 -4.89
CA GLU A 136 4.36 22.74 -5.84
C GLU A 136 4.95 22.07 -7.08
N ASN A 137 5.37 20.80 -6.98
CA ASN A 137 6.17 20.14 -8.00
C ASN A 137 5.58 18.81 -8.49
N LEU A 138 4.29 18.54 -8.30
CA LEU A 138 3.65 17.25 -8.56
C LEU A 138 4.01 16.65 -9.93
N TYR A 139 3.87 17.43 -11.01
CA TYR A 139 4.15 16.96 -12.37
C TYR A 139 5.64 16.67 -12.59
N LYS A 140 6.51 17.58 -12.13
CA LYS A 140 7.97 17.40 -12.21
C LYS A 140 8.43 16.15 -11.45
N ILE A 141 7.89 15.92 -10.26
CA ILE A 141 8.17 14.73 -9.44
C ILE A 141 7.70 13.48 -10.19
N ALA A 142 6.47 13.50 -10.71
CA ALA A 142 5.90 12.37 -11.42
C ALA A 142 6.70 11.99 -12.67
N ASP A 143 7.08 12.95 -13.47
CA ASP A 143 7.89 12.72 -14.67
C ASP A 143 9.29 12.17 -14.30
N SER A 144 9.92 12.73 -13.27
CA SER A 144 11.23 12.26 -12.81
C SER A 144 11.18 10.84 -12.27
N LEU A 145 10.23 10.53 -11.39
CA LEU A 145 10.11 9.21 -10.75
C LEU A 145 9.60 8.15 -11.72
N SER A 146 8.78 8.51 -12.71
CA SER A 146 8.33 7.57 -13.74
C SER A 146 9.51 6.95 -14.48
N VAL A 147 10.49 7.75 -14.83
CA VAL A 147 11.72 7.30 -15.51
C VAL A 147 12.57 6.42 -14.58
N ILE A 148 12.75 6.85 -13.32
CA ILE A 148 13.57 6.12 -12.34
C ILE A 148 12.99 4.74 -12.02
N LYS A 149 11.67 4.66 -11.86
CA LYS A 149 10.96 3.43 -11.43
C LYS A 149 10.47 2.57 -12.60
N GLY A 150 10.44 3.09 -13.83
CA GLY A 150 9.86 2.39 -14.96
C GLY A 150 8.32 2.20 -14.86
N VAL A 151 7.63 3.13 -14.21
CA VAL A 151 6.17 3.20 -14.10
C VAL A 151 5.64 4.42 -14.83
N SER A 152 4.33 4.49 -15.09
CA SER A 152 3.77 5.67 -15.76
C SER A 152 3.77 6.90 -14.84
N SER A 153 3.90 8.10 -15.43
CA SER A 153 3.81 9.34 -14.65
C SER A 153 2.41 9.58 -14.08
N GLU A 154 1.38 9.03 -14.74
CA GLU A 154 0.00 9.03 -14.23
C GLU A 154 -0.11 8.27 -12.92
N LEU A 155 0.47 7.05 -12.83
CA LEU A 155 0.46 6.25 -11.60
C LEU A 155 1.15 7.00 -10.45
N VAL A 156 2.30 7.62 -10.72
CA VAL A 156 3.01 8.43 -9.71
C VAL A 156 2.15 9.61 -9.25
N ARG A 157 1.52 10.33 -10.18
CA ARG A 157 0.61 11.45 -9.84
C ARG A 157 -0.56 11.00 -8.99
N GLU A 158 -1.23 9.93 -9.39
CA GLU A 158 -2.37 9.38 -8.65
C GLU A 158 -1.97 8.98 -7.23
N SER A 159 -0.84 8.28 -7.07
CA SER A 159 -0.33 7.88 -5.76
C SER A 159 -0.03 9.09 -4.86
N LEU A 160 0.65 10.08 -5.38
CA LEU A 160 0.97 11.30 -4.63
C LEU A 160 -0.29 12.12 -4.32
N LEU A 161 -1.25 12.20 -5.24
CA LEU A 161 -2.53 12.88 -5.02
C LEU A 161 -3.36 12.19 -3.92
N ILE A 162 -3.42 10.86 -3.91
CA ILE A 162 -4.09 10.10 -2.85
C ILE A 162 -3.41 10.39 -1.51
N THR A 163 -2.08 10.37 -1.46
CA THR A 163 -1.32 10.67 -0.25
C THR A 163 -1.59 12.09 0.26
N LEU A 164 -1.58 13.10 -0.61
CA LEU A 164 -1.90 14.48 -0.25
C LEU A 164 -3.35 14.62 0.23
N TYR A 165 -4.29 13.98 -0.47
CA TYR A 165 -5.72 13.99 -0.11
C TYR A 165 -5.95 13.38 1.28
N GLU A 166 -5.32 12.25 1.60
CA GLU A 166 -5.41 11.61 2.91
C GLU A 166 -4.80 12.50 4.02
N ASN A 167 -3.70 13.22 3.74
CA ASN A 167 -3.12 14.18 4.67
C ASN A 167 -4.04 15.39 4.89
N TRP A 168 -4.69 15.88 3.83
CA TRP A 168 -5.68 16.94 3.93
C TRP A 168 -6.90 16.52 4.75
N LEU A 169 -7.48 15.35 4.50
CA LEU A 169 -8.63 14.82 5.25
C LEU A 169 -8.36 14.72 6.76
N ARG A 170 -7.13 14.45 7.14
CA ARG A 170 -6.72 14.31 8.55
C ARG A 170 -6.18 15.62 9.17
N GLY A 171 -6.27 16.73 8.44
CA GLY A 171 -5.87 18.03 8.93
C GLY A 171 -4.35 18.29 8.94
N ASN A 172 -3.55 17.43 8.33
CA ASN A 172 -2.09 17.59 8.22
C ASN A 172 -1.67 18.47 7.03
N LEU A 173 -2.62 18.87 6.19
CA LEU A 173 -2.40 19.74 5.04
C LEU A 173 -3.45 20.85 5.02
N SER A 174 -3.02 22.09 4.78
CA SER A 174 -3.90 23.26 4.69
C SER A 174 -4.89 23.11 3.53
N SER A 175 -6.19 23.29 3.80
CA SER A 175 -7.24 23.28 2.77
C SER A 175 -7.01 24.34 1.70
N VAL A 176 -6.55 25.54 2.09
CA VAL A 176 -6.28 26.64 1.15
C VAL A 176 -5.14 26.27 0.20
N LYS A 177 -4.03 25.72 0.75
CA LYS A 177 -2.89 25.30 -0.07
C LYS A 177 -3.28 24.16 -1.02
N PHE A 178 -3.99 23.15 -0.50
CA PHE A 178 -4.43 22.00 -1.30
C PHE A 178 -5.38 22.41 -2.44
N LEU A 179 -6.40 23.21 -2.14
CA LEU A 179 -7.34 23.67 -3.16
C LEU A 179 -6.68 24.56 -4.21
N ASN A 180 -5.78 25.46 -3.82
CA ASN A 180 -5.04 26.30 -4.77
C ASN A 180 -4.16 25.44 -5.71
N ALA A 181 -3.52 24.41 -5.18
CA ALA A 181 -2.75 23.46 -6.01
C ALA A 181 -3.65 22.71 -7.01
N LEU A 182 -4.80 22.17 -6.53
CA LEU A 182 -5.78 21.52 -7.42
C LEU A 182 -6.24 22.43 -8.56
N LEU A 183 -6.56 23.69 -8.26
CA LEU A 183 -6.96 24.67 -9.28
C LEU A 183 -5.83 24.97 -10.26
N GLY A 184 -4.59 25.06 -9.78
CA GLY A 184 -3.42 25.24 -10.64
C GLY A 184 -3.11 24.06 -11.57
N TRP A 185 -3.51 22.85 -11.17
CA TRP A 185 -3.32 21.64 -12.01
C TRP A 185 -4.43 21.44 -13.05
N LEU A 186 -5.56 22.13 -12.92
CA LEU A 186 -6.69 22.06 -13.87
C LEU A 186 -6.65 23.13 -14.96
N GLY A 187 -5.78 24.13 -14.83
CA GLY A 187 -5.60 25.21 -15.80
C GLY A 187 -4.37 25.04 -16.63
#